data_cd8bbafb786e2a9455685a2daf94c817
#
_entry.id   cd8bbafb786e2a9455685a2daf94c817
#
_cell.length_a   1.000
_cell.length_b   1.000
_cell.length_c   1.000
_cell.angle_alpha   90.00
_cell.angle_beta   90.00
_cell.angle_gamma   90.00
#
_symmetry.space_group_name_H-M   'P 1'
#
loop_
_entity.id
_entity.type
_entity.pdbx_description
1 polymer ?
#
loop_
_entity_poly.entity_id
_entity_poly.type
_entity_poly.pdbx_seq_one_letter_code
_entity_poly.pdbx_strand_id
1 'polypeptide(L)'
;MKKIVINAFGKDRVGIVSEITEIVHSYGGNVEKSHMSKLDQEFAVIMLASVKSDLSNQTLASKLNAIQNLFVHVNETNSSKTDLKSKKWEILVYGADHEGIIYYISEILKKKNINIIELITKTINAPVTGATLFNMKLLFTCMDENKIKNIKNTIESKAKKLNLDITFSEK
;
A
#
# COMPACT_ATOMS: atom_id res chain seq x y z
N MET A 1 -24.69 -11.30 -4.49
CA MET A 1 -23.23 -11.34 -4.19
C MET A 1 -22.92 -10.21 -3.26
N LYS A 2 -22.06 -10.43 -2.26
CA LYS A 2 -21.48 -9.39 -1.40
C LYS A 2 -19.99 -9.21 -1.72
N LYS A 3 -19.44 -8.06 -1.38
CA LYS A 3 -18.02 -7.78 -1.55
C LYS A 3 -17.29 -7.93 -0.23
N ILE A 4 -16.14 -8.58 -0.29
CA ILE A 4 -15.26 -8.80 0.84
C ILE A 4 -13.84 -8.34 0.52
N VAL A 5 -13.11 -7.92 1.54
CA VAL A 5 -11.67 -7.71 1.48
C VAL A 5 -11.01 -8.83 2.27
N ILE A 6 -10.07 -9.50 1.61
CA ILE A 6 -9.20 -10.52 2.19
C ILE A 6 -7.83 -9.89 2.38
N ASN A 7 -7.35 -9.86 3.62
CA ASN A 7 -5.99 -9.46 3.97
C ASN A 7 -5.26 -10.72 4.39
N ALA A 8 -4.17 -11.08 3.71
CA ALA A 8 -3.38 -12.25 4.06
C ALA A 8 -1.89 -11.90 4.10
N PHE A 9 -1.17 -12.44 5.09
CA PHE A 9 0.26 -12.26 5.24
C PHE A 9 0.90 -13.48 5.91
N GLY A 10 2.17 -13.73 5.61
CA GLY A 10 2.94 -14.85 6.16
C GLY A 10 4.22 -15.10 5.39
N LYS A 11 4.84 -16.26 5.61
CA LYS A 11 6.05 -16.66 4.88
C LYS A 11 5.76 -16.89 3.41
N ASP A 12 6.60 -16.27 2.55
CA ASP A 12 6.47 -16.44 1.10
C ASP A 12 6.84 -17.85 0.65
N ARG A 13 6.04 -18.41 -0.24
CA ARG A 13 6.29 -19.70 -0.88
C ARG A 13 5.53 -19.83 -2.19
N VAL A 14 6.00 -20.75 -3.03
CA VAL A 14 5.33 -21.08 -4.28
C VAL A 14 3.91 -21.61 -4.00
N GLY A 15 2.94 -21.15 -4.78
CA GLY A 15 1.55 -21.61 -4.73
C GLY A 15 0.63 -20.88 -3.77
N ILE A 16 1.11 -20.00 -2.90
CA ILE A 16 0.29 -19.34 -1.87
C ILE A 16 -0.89 -18.56 -2.45
N VAL A 17 -0.68 -17.83 -3.56
CA VAL A 17 -1.77 -17.12 -4.25
C VAL A 17 -2.77 -18.09 -4.86
N SER A 18 -2.29 -19.20 -5.44
CA SER A 18 -3.15 -20.24 -6.01
C SER A 18 -4.05 -20.87 -4.95
N GLU A 19 -3.51 -21.22 -3.79
CA GLU A 19 -4.28 -21.79 -2.67
C GLU A 19 -5.35 -20.82 -2.15
N ILE A 20 -5.01 -19.52 -2.01
CA ILE A 20 -5.98 -18.50 -1.59
C ILE A 20 -7.11 -18.39 -2.62
N THR A 21 -6.77 -18.28 -3.91
CA THR A 21 -7.76 -18.10 -4.98
C THR A 21 -8.59 -19.35 -5.24
N GLU A 22 -8.03 -20.55 -5.06
CA GLU A 22 -8.75 -21.83 -5.12
C GLU A 22 -9.83 -21.90 -4.05
N ILE A 23 -9.51 -21.53 -2.80
CA ILE A 23 -10.50 -21.49 -1.72
C ILE A 23 -11.59 -20.47 -2.06
N VAL A 24 -11.26 -19.27 -2.49
CA VAL A 24 -12.25 -18.26 -2.90
C VAL A 24 -13.16 -18.80 -4.01
N HIS A 25 -12.57 -19.44 -5.03
CA HIS A 25 -13.29 -20.03 -6.15
C HIS A 25 -14.21 -21.17 -5.72
N SER A 26 -13.76 -22.08 -4.84
CA SER A 26 -14.56 -23.21 -4.36
C SER A 26 -15.85 -22.79 -3.62
N TYR A 27 -15.87 -21.59 -3.04
CA TYR A 27 -17.06 -20.97 -2.45
C TYR A 27 -17.86 -20.12 -3.44
N GLY A 28 -17.60 -20.26 -4.76
CA GLY A 28 -18.28 -19.52 -5.82
C GLY A 28 -17.94 -18.04 -5.83
N GLY A 29 -16.79 -17.67 -5.27
CA GLY A 29 -16.28 -16.31 -5.29
C GLY A 29 -15.42 -16.00 -6.51
N ASN A 30 -15.21 -14.71 -6.75
CA ASN A 30 -14.33 -14.19 -7.81
C ASN A 30 -13.49 -13.04 -7.27
N VAL A 31 -12.18 -13.08 -7.54
CA VAL A 31 -11.26 -11.97 -7.20
C VAL A 31 -11.39 -10.88 -8.25
N GLU A 32 -11.77 -9.67 -7.82
CA GLU A 32 -11.97 -8.50 -8.69
C GLU A 32 -10.69 -7.65 -8.80
N LYS A 33 -10.00 -7.48 -7.67
CA LYS A 33 -8.76 -6.68 -7.57
C LYS A 33 -7.85 -7.29 -6.51
N SER A 34 -6.55 -7.21 -6.72
CA SER A 34 -5.59 -7.59 -5.70
C SER A 34 -4.34 -6.73 -5.77
N HIS A 35 -3.71 -6.55 -4.64
CA HIS A 35 -2.38 -5.98 -4.51
C HIS A 35 -1.57 -6.87 -3.59
N MET A 36 -0.44 -7.39 -4.10
CA MET A 36 0.46 -8.23 -3.31
C MET A 36 1.87 -7.66 -3.32
N SER A 37 2.58 -7.92 -2.26
CA SER A 37 3.97 -7.56 -2.11
C SER A 37 4.75 -8.68 -1.43
N LYS A 38 6.01 -8.83 -1.82
CA LYS A 38 7.00 -9.63 -1.12
C LYS A 38 8.06 -8.69 -0.56
N LEU A 39 8.33 -8.80 0.74
CA LEU A 39 9.42 -8.13 1.43
C LEU A 39 10.29 -9.18 2.11
N ASP A 40 11.52 -9.33 1.65
CA ASP A 40 12.44 -10.38 2.05
C ASP A 40 11.82 -11.78 1.92
N GLN A 41 11.49 -12.43 3.03
CA GLN A 41 10.84 -13.74 3.07
C GLN A 41 9.36 -13.66 3.42
N GLU A 42 8.81 -12.46 3.54
CA GLU A 42 7.43 -12.25 3.92
C GLU A 42 6.58 -11.88 2.68
N PHE A 43 5.39 -12.45 2.65
CA PHE A 43 4.35 -12.21 1.66
C PHE A 43 3.21 -11.44 2.32
N ALA A 44 2.64 -10.50 1.61
CA ALA A 44 1.41 -9.82 2.00
C ALA A 44 0.52 -9.58 0.77
N VAL A 45 -0.79 -9.75 0.94
CA VAL A 45 -1.76 -9.47 -0.10
C VAL A 45 -3.04 -8.88 0.48
N ILE A 46 -3.59 -7.91 -0.23
CA ILE A 46 -4.96 -7.42 -0.05
C ILE A 46 -5.75 -7.73 -1.32
N MET A 47 -6.87 -8.43 -1.20
CA MET A 47 -7.74 -8.82 -2.32
C MET A 47 -9.16 -8.33 -2.08
N LEU A 48 -9.76 -7.74 -3.10
CA LEU A 48 -11.20 -7.49 -3.17
C LEU A 48 -11.82 -8.65 -3.95
N ALA A 49 -12.77 -9.34 -3.35
CA ALA A 49 -13.49 -10.43 -3.98
C ALA A 49 -15.01 -10.26 -3.84
N SER A 50 -15.75 -10.79 -4.80
CA SER A 50 -17.19 -11.00 -4.70
C SER A 50 -17.47 -12.44 -4.32
N VAL A 51 -18.36 -12.67 -3.34
CA VAL A 51 -18.76 -13.99 -2.87
C VAL A 51 -20.28 -14.06 -2.74
N LYS A 52 -20.83 -15.28 -2.57
CA LYS A 52 -22.26 -15.46 -2.29
C LYS A 52 -22.66 -14.72 -1.02
N SER A 53 -23.84 -14.10 -1.02
CA SER A 53 -24.32 -13.27 0.11
C SER A 53 -24.53 -14.06 1.40
N ASP A 54 -24.85 -15.34 1.31
CA ASP A 54 -25.07 -16.26 2.41
C ASP A 54 -23.78 -16.87 2.99
N LEU A 55 -22.63 -16.71 2.31
CA LEU A 55 -21.36 -17.20 2.80
C LEU A 55 -20.92 -16.43 4.04
N SER A 56 -20.68 -17.13 5.15
CA SER A 56 -20.12 -16.52 6.36
C SER A 56 -18.65 -16.11 6.16
N ASN A 57 -18.32 -14.88 6.54
CA ASN A 57 -16.94 -14.42 6.54
C ASN A 57 -16.03 -15.25 7.46
N GLN A 58 -16.58 -15.73 8.58
CA GLN A 58 -15.86 -16.58 9.52
C GLN A 58 -15.53 -17.95 8.90
N THR A 59 -16.47 -18.53 8.15
CA THR A 59 -16.24 -19.81 7.44
C THR A 59 -15.11 -19.66 6.43
N LEU A 60 -15.13 -18.61 5.62
CA LEU A 60 -14.09 -18.34 4.64
C LEU A 60 -12.74 -18.05 5.33
N ALA A 61 -12.73 -17.19 6.35
CA ALA A 61 -11.52 -16.88 7.11
C ALA A 61 -10.91 -18.13 7.77
N SER A 62 -11.73 -19.01 8.34
CA SER A 62 -11.27 -20.27 8.93
C SER A 62 -10.60 -21.18 7.90
N LYS A 63 -11.17 -21.29 6.70
CA LYS A 63 -10.58 -22.08 5.61
C LYS A 63 -9.28 -21.50 5.10
N LEU A 64 -9.21 -20.19 4.94
CA LEU A 64 -8.00 -19.49 4.51
C LEU A 64 -6.88 -19.56 5.58
N ASN A 65 -7.23 -19.48 6.86
CA ASN A 65 -6.27 -19.62 7.96
C ASN A 65 -5.78 -21.09 8.15
N ALA A 66 -6.39 -22.07 7.49
CA ALA A 66 -5.87 -23.43 7.45
C ALA A 66 -4.66 -23.57 6.49
N ILE A 67 -4.40 -22.58 5.64
CA ILE A 67 -3.19 -22.51 4.82
C ILE A 67 -1.99 -22.35 5.73
N GLN A 68 -1.00 -23.21 5.58
CA GLN A 68 0.17 -23.24 6.46
C GLN A 68 0.96 -21.93 6.41
N ASN A 69 1.29 -21.40 7.59
CA ASN A 69 2.08 -20.17 7.78
C ASN A 69 1.45 -18.91 7.17
N LEU A 70 0.11 -18.86 7.06
CA LEU A 70 -0.63 -17.73 6.56
C LEU A 70 -1.63 -17.24 7.62
N PHE A 71 -1.64 -15.94 7.87
CA PHE A 71 -2.63 -15.25 8.68
C PHE A 71 -3.59 -14.52 7.77
N VAL A 72 -4.89 -14.77 7.93
CA VAL A 72 -5.91 -14.19 7.06
C VAL A 72 -7.01 -13.52 7.86
N HIS A 73 -7.36 -12.31 7.44
CA HIS A 73 -8.50 -11.57 7.94
C HIS A 73 -9.47 -11.25 6.79
N VAL A 74 -10.75 -11.51 7.01
CA VAL A 74 -11.80 -11.31 6.00
C VAL A 74 -12.84 -10.34 6.54
N ASN A 75 -13.05 -9.23 5.83
CA ASN A 75 -14.07 -8.23 6.15
C ASN A 75 -15.03 -8.05 4.97
N GLU A 76 -16.30 -7.82 5.30
CA GLU A 76 -17.25 -7.29 4.33
C GLU A 76 -16.93 -5.81 4.03
N THR A 77 -17.06 -5.41 2.78
CA THR A 77 -16.83 -4.03 2.36
C THR A 77 -17.93 -3.57 1.43
N ASN A 78 -18.31 -2.31 1.60
CA ASN A 78 -19.15 -1.65 0.63
C ASN A 78 -18.26 -1.01 -0.45
N SER A 79 -18.60 -1.19 -1.73
CA SER A 79 -17.92 -0.47 -2.79
C SER A 79 -18.11 1.03 -2.56
N SER A 80 -17.14 1.70 -1.95
CA SER A 80 -17.11 3.14 -2.06
C SER A 80 -16.91 3.47 -3.54
N LYS A 81 -17.76 4.33 -4.09
CA LYS A 81 -17.48 4.98 -5.38
C LYS A 81 -16.15 5.68 -5.17
N THR A 82 -15.09 5.15 -5.76
CA THR A 82 -13.81 5.86 -5.84
C THR A 82 -14.13 7.24 -6.39
N ASP A 83 -13.80 8.29 -5.69
CA ASP A 83 -13.99 9.66 -6.17
C ASP A 83 -13.15 9.81 -7.44
N LEU A 84 -13.78 9.57 -8.60
CA LEU A 84 -13.16 9.63 -9.94
C LEU A 84 -12.63 11.03 -10.30
N LYS A 85 -12.90 12.02 -9.45
CA LYS A 85 -12.53 13.42 -9.68
C LYS A 85 -11.29 13.87 -8.88
N SER A 86 -10.75 13.06 -8.00
CA SER A 86 -9.61 13.48 -7.18
C SER A 86 -8.30 13.43 -7.96
N LYS A 87 -7.60 14.56 -8.05
CA LYS A 87 -6.24 14.65 -8.61
C LYS A 87 -5.29 13.82 -7.76
N LYS A 88 -4.49 12.99 -8.41
CA LYS A 88 -3.44 12.19 -7.76
C LYS A 88 -2.11 12.92 -7.86
N TRP A 89 -1.38 12.88 -6.77
CA TRP A 89 -0.07 13.48 -6.64
C TRP A 89 0.95 12.44 -6.22
N GLU A 90 2.13 12.53 -6.80
CA GLU A 90 3.26 11.66 -6.47
C GLU A 90 4.40 12.48 -5.89
N ILE A 91 5.00 11.95 -4.82
CA ILE A 91 6.25 12.43 -4.26
C ILE A 91 7.29 11.33 -4.45
N LEU A 92 8.39 11.65 -5.12
CA LEU A 92 9.57 10.81 -5.17
C LEU A 92 10.65 11.44 -4.30
N VAL A 93 11.28 10.65 -3.44
CA VAL A 93 12.41 11.08 -2.59
C VAL A 93 13.59 10.16 -2.86
N TYR A 94 14.75 10.76 -3.08
CA TYR A 94 16.00 10.05 -3.28
C TYR A 94 17.14 10.78 -2.55
N GLY A 95 18.05 10.02 -1.94
CA GLY A 95 19.24 10.59 -1.29
C GLY A 95 19.82 9.68 -0.22
N ALA A 96 20.66 10.22 0.65
CA ALA A 96 21.19 9.46 1.78
C ALA A 96 20.07 9.00 2.72
N ASP A 97 20.20 7.80 3.27
CA ASP A 97 19.24 7.31 4.25
C ASP A 97 19.36 8.09 5.56
N HIS A 98 18.25 8.68 5.98
CA HIS A 98 18.13 9.42 7.23
C HIS A 98 16.97 8.90 8.04
N GLU A 99 17.17 8.76 9.33
CA GLU A 99 16.09 8.36 10.23
C GLU A 99 14.91 9.34 10.18
N GLY A 100 13.71 8.80 10.10
CA GLY A 100 12.46 9.55 10.20
C GLY A 100 11.97 10.26 8.94
N ILE A 101 12.54 10.03 7.75
CA ILE A 101 12.06 10.63 6.49
C ILE A 101 10.58 10.34 6.28
N ILE A 102 10.19 9.07 6.39
CA ILE A 102 8.80 8.62 6.21
C ILE A 102 7.88 9.29 7.22
N TYR A 103 8.27 9.26 8.50
CA TYR A 103 7.50 9.89 9.57
C TYR A 103 7.28 11.38 9.30
N TYR A 104 8.31 12.09 8.92
CA TYR A 104 8.25 13.52 8.68
C TYR A 104 7.29 13.90 7.54
N ILE A 105 7.40 13.19 6.41
CA ILE A 105 6.54 13.44 5.25
C ILE A 105 5.09 13.05 5.55
N SER A 106 4.86 11.92 6.21
CA SER A 106 3.52 11.48 6.60
C SER A 106 2.86 12.42 7.60
N GLU A 107 3.61 13.01 8.55
CA GLU A 107 3.09 14.02 9.49
C GLU A 107 2.68 15.32 8.79
N ILE A 108 3.39 15.73 7.74
CA ILE A 108 2.98 16.89 6.95
C ILE A 108 1.64 16.63 6.26
N LEU A 109 1.47 15.47 5.64
CA LEU A 109 0.24 15.08 4.97
C LEU A 109 -0.93 14.95 5.97
N LYS A 110 -0.69 14.32 7.12
CA LYS A 110 -1.65 14.18 8.21
C LYS A 110 -2.14 15.53 8.72
N LYS A 111 -1.25 16.49 8.98
CA LYS A 111 -1.61 17.87 9.41
C LYS A 111 -2.47 18.60 8.39
N LYS A 112 -2.43 18.22 7.13
CA LYS A 112 -3.27 18.75 6.05
C LYS A 112 -4.52 17.92 5.78
N ASN A 113 -4.76 16.88 6.59
CA ASN A 113 -5.85 15.92 6.43
C ASN A 113 -5.85 15.26 5.05
N ILE A 114 -4.67 14.79 4.63
CA ILE A 114 -4.46 14.09 3.36
C ILE A 114 -4.11 12.64 3.65
N ASN A 115 -4.86 11.73 3.02
CA ASN A 115 -4.63 10.29 3.13
C ASN A 115 -3.62 9.82 2.08
N ILE A 116 -2.68 8.97 2.50
CA ILE A 116 -1.73 8.30 1.62
C ILE A 116 -2.43 7.10 0.97
N ILE A 117 -2.32 6.98 -0.37
CA ILE A 117 -2.89 5.87 -1.15
C ILE A 117 -1.89 4.73 -1.26
N GLU A 118 -0.63 5.08 -1.53
CA GLU A 118 0.45 4.12 -1.74
C GLU A 118 1.75 4.70 -1.17
N LEU A 119 2.52 3.87 -0.51
CA LEU A 119 3.87 4.20 -0.05
C LEU A 119 4.78 3.00 -0.32
N ILE A 120 5.80 3.22 -1.13
CA ILE A 120 6.84 2.23 -1.42
C ILE A 120 8.18 2.83 -1.05
N THR A 121 8.96 2.12 -0.25
CA THR A 121 10.31 2.53 0.14
C THR A 121 11.30 1.42 -0.16
N LYS A 122 12.52 1.79 -0.53
CA LYS A 122 13.64 0.88 -0.73
C LYS A 122 14.92 1.54 -0.28
N THR A 123 15.78 0.78 0.35
CA THR A 123 17.18 1.14 0.56
C THR A 123 18.06 0.35 -0.41
N ILE A 124 19.01 1.03 -1.01
CA ILE A 124 19.97 0.42 -1.94
C ILE A 124 21.38 0.90 -1.57
N ASN A 125 22.37 0.05 -1.72
CA ASN A 125 23.75 0.47 -1.54
C ASN A 125 24.26 1.12 -2.84
N ALA A 126 24.85 2.30 -2.72
CA ALA A 126 25.47 2.99 -3.85
C ALA A 126 26.61 2.13 -4.42
N PRO A 127 26.64 1.87 -5.74
CA PRO A 127 27.59 0.91 -6.32
C PRO A 127 29.06 1.25 -6.09
N VAL A 128 29.40 2.54 -5.98
CA VAL A 128 30.80 3.01 -5.89
C VAL A 128 31.22 3.28 -4.46
N THR A 129 30.35 3.89 -3.65
CA THR A 129 30.70 4.33 -2.29
C THR A 129 30.25 3.37 -1.20
N GLY A 130 29.35 2.43 -1.52
CA GLY A 130 28.72 1.56 -0.54
C GLY A 130 27.75 2.28 0.41
N ALA A 131 27.55 3.60 0.24
CA ALA A 131 26.64 4.38 1.07
C ALA A 131 25.19 3.89 0.87
N THR A 132 24.43 3.80 1.96
CA THR A 132 23.01 3.45 1.89
C THR A 132 22.22 4.63 1.38
N LEU A 133 21.53 4.41 0.25
CA LEU A 133 20.63 5.37 -0.38
C LEU A 133 19.19 4.97 -0.11
N PHE A 134 18.38 5.94 0.22
CA PHE A 134 16.94 5.82 0.42
C PHE A 134 16.20 6.24 -0.84
N ASN A 135 15.21 5.46 -1.21
CA ASN A 135 14.29 5.76 -2.30
C ASN A 135 12.85 5.56 -1.80
N MET A 136 12.01 6.57 -1.98
CA MET A 136 10.60 6.53 -1.59
C MET A 136 9.72 7.05 -2.71
N LYS A 137 8.67 6.30 -3.00
CA LYS A 137 7.53 6.72 -3.82
C LYS A 137 6.30 6.81 -2.93
N LEU A 138 5.65 7.95 -2.90
CA LEU A 138 4.42 8.18 -2.14
C LEU A 138 3.35 8.76 -3.05
N LEU A 139 2.15 8.17 -3.03
CA LEU A 139 1.00 8.59 -3.81
C LEU A 139 -0.13 9.02 -2.88
N PHE A 140 -0.78 10.14 -3.17
CA PHE A 140 -1.91 10.66 -2.41
C PHE A 140 -2.89 11.41 -3.31
N THR A 141 -4.10 11.73 -2.80
CA THR A 141 -5.09 12.56 -3.50
C THR A 141 -5.25 13.91 -2.82
N CYS A 142 -5.34 14.96 -3.62
CA CYS A 142 -5.68 16.29 -3.13
C CYS A 142 -6.24 17.15 -4.27
N MET A 143 -7.39 17.82 -4.01
CA MET A 143 -8.02 18.74 -4.96
C MET A 143 -7.61 20.20 -4.74
N ASP A 144 -7.10 20.52 -3.56
CA ASP A 144 -6.77 21.88 -3.14
C ASP A 144 -5.33 22.23 -3.55
N GLU A 145 -5.19 23.03 -4.59
CA GLU A 145 -3.90 23.45 -5.12
C GLU A 145 -3.07 24.28 -4.12
N ASN A 146 -3.73 25.06 -3.24
CA ASN A 146 -3.04 25.82 -2.20
C ASN A 146 -2.44 24.89 -1.14
N LYS A 147 -3.17 23.82 -0.77
CA LYS A 147 -2.62 22.77 0.10
C LYS A 147 -1.41 22.11 -0.54
N ILE A 148 -1.48 21.78 -1.84
CA ILE A 148 -0.36 21.17 -2.57
C ILE A 148 0.86 22.08 -2.57
N LYS A 149 0.70 23.36 -2.90
CA LYS A 149 1.81 24.32 -2.90
C LYS A 149 2.46 24.43 -1.51
N ASN A 150 1.66 24.46 -0.46
CA ASN A 150 2.16 24.53 0.93
C ASN A 150 2.92 23.24 1.31
N ILE A 151 2.37 22.07 0.97
CA ILE A 151 3.01 20.77 1.21
C ILE A 151 4.34 20.69 0.49
N LYS A 152 4.36 21.03 -0.81
CA LYS A 152 5.56 21.04 -1.64
C LYS A 152 6.66 21.90 -1.01
N ASN A 153 6.36 23.17 -0.72
CA ASN A 153 7.32 24.10 -0.11
C ASN A 153 7.86 23.58 1.24
N THR A 154 6.99 22.99 2.07
CA THR A 154 7.39 22.49 3.39
C THR A 154 8.31 21.27 3.26
N ILE A 155 7.99 20.34 2.37
CA ILE A 155 8.78 19.13 2.14
C ILE A 155 10.12 19.50 1.49
N GLU A 156 10.13 20.34 0.45
CA GLU A 156 11.36 20.79 -0.23
C GLU A 156 12.31 21.53 0.73
N SER A 157 11.77 22.38 1.61
CA SER A 157 12.57 23.08 2.62
C SER A 157 13.29 22.11 3.57
N LYS A 158 12.61 21.03 3.97
CA LYS A 158 13.21 20.01 4.82
C LYS A 158 14.20 19.13 4.07
N ALA A 159 13.87 18.76 2.84
CA ALA A 159 14.72 17.95 1.97
C ALA A 159 16.09 18.62 1.75
N LYS A 160 16.11 19.92 1.48
CA LYS A 160 17.35 20.69 1.35
C LYS A 160 18.24 20.57 2.59
N LYS A 161 17.65 20.55 3.80
CA LYS A 161 18.41 20.40 5.05
C LYS A 161 19.00 19.00 5.24
N LEU A 162 18.41 18.01 4.57
CA LEU A 162 18.80 16.60 4.66
C LEU A 162 19.57 16.14 3.41
N ASN A 163 19.88 17.04 2.46
CA ASN A 163 20.48 16.69 1.18
C ASN A 163 19.72 15.61 0.42
N LEU A 164 18.37 15.71 0.39
CA LEU A 164 17.48 14.80 -0.33
C LEU A 164 16.98 15.48 -1.60
N ASP A 165 16.98 14.72 -2.69
CA ASP A 165 16.31 15.10 -3.92
C ASP A 165 14.83 14.72 -3.85
N ILE A 166 13.96 15.69 -4.13
CA ILE A 166 12.51 15.48 -4.11
C ILE A 166 11.90 15.96 -5.42
N THR A 167 11.05 15.10 -5.98
CA THR A 167 10.23 15.41 -7.15
C THR A 167 8.75 15.34 -6.79
N PHE A 168 8.00 16.36 -7.17
CA PHE A 168 6.54 16.42 -7.08
C PHE A 168 5.94 16.41 -8.47
N SER A 169 4.97 15.51 -8.72
CA SER A 169 4.24 15.47 -10.00
C SER A 169 2.75 15.14 -9.82
N GLU A 170 1.92 15.70 -10.66
CA GLU A 170 0.52 15.29 -10.83
C GLU A 170 0.48 14.04 -11.73
N LYS A 171 -0.45 13.07 -11.43
CA LYS A 171 -0.60 11.79 -12.14
C LYS A 171 -1.95 11.69 -12.85
#